data_8011c62ae5a82aabffb71252370848b8
#
_entry.id   8011c62ae5a82aabffb71252370848b8
#
_cell.length_a   1.000
_cell.length_b   1.000
_cell.length_c   1.000
_cell.angle_alpha   90.00
_cell.angle_beta   90.00
_cell.angle_gamma   90.00
#
_symmetry.space_group_name_H-M   'P 1'
#
loop_
_entity.id
_entity.type
_entity.pdbx_description
1 polymer ?
#
loop_
_entity_poly.entity_id
_entity_poly.type
_entity_poly.pdbx_seq_one_letter_code
_entity_poly.pdbx_strand_id
1 'polypeptide(L)'
;MAALEFILIAPALFALIFIIVLYSFYFAAVMGVRQAAAEGARAAVAGISISQREELAKNRADAVINAYGPLLAAGEGAKVEATTGDSVETFKVKVTYNISESALYDYSFLPMPPSPISATTTVTNGSY
;
A
#
# COMPACT_ATOMS: atom_id res chain seq x y z
N MET A 1 32.72 33.14 7.56
CA MET A 1 33.23 31.76 7.36
C MET A 1 32.17 30.72 7.71
N ALA A 2 31.69 30.65 8.98
CA ALA A 2 30.68 29.70 9.41
C ALA A 2 29.35 29.84 8.67
N ALA A 3 28.91 31.07 8.33
CA ALA A 3 27.70 31.32 7.60
C ALA A 3 27.75 30.76 6.14
N LEU A 4 28.91 30.86 5.50
CA LEU A 4 29.12 30.34 4.16
C LEU A 4 29.06 28.80 4.13
N GLU A 5 29.68 28.16 5.11
CA GLU A 5 29.64 26.69 5.28
C GLU A 5 28.22 26.22 5.52
N PHE A 6 27.45 26.92 6.35
CA PHE A 6 26.04 26.60 6.58
C PHE A 6 25.20 26.71 5.32
N ILE A 7 25.38 27.76 4.52
CA ILE A 7 24.66 27.95 3.24
C ILE A 7 24.95 26.81 2.25
N LEU A 8 26.17 26.27 2.26
CA LEU A 8 26.55 25.15 1.43
C LEU A 8 25.96 23.81 1.91
N ILE A 9 25.91 23.62 3.22
CA ILE A 9 25.45 22.35 3.82
C ILE A 9 23.93 22.28 3.94
N ALA A 10 23.26 23.40 4.17
CA ALA A 10 21.83 23.45 4.43
C ALA A 10 20.98 22.82 3.30
N PRO A 11 21.21 23.08 2.00
CA PRO A 11 20.44 22.44 0.94
C PRO A 11 20.59 20.92 0.92
N ALA A 12 21.80 20.41 1.16
CA ALA A 12 22.05 18.97 1.21
C ALA A 12 21.36 18.34 2.42
N LEU A 13 21.37 19.00 3.57
CA LEU A 13 20.68 18.53 4.77
C LEU A 13 19.16 18.50 4.59
N PHE A 14 18.57 19.55 4.00
CA PHE A 14 17.13 19.58 3.71
C PHE A 14 16.74 18.51 2.70
N ALA A 15 17.53 18.28 1.66
CA ALA A 15 17.29 17.21 0.70
C ALA A 15 17.32 15.84 1.38
N LEU A 16 18.27 15.62 2.29
CA LEU A 16 18.35 14.36 3.04
C LEU A 16 17.10 14.15 3.93
N ILE A 17 16.68 15.17 4.66
CA ILE A 17 15.48 15.11 5.50
C ILE A 17 14.25 14.82 4.64
N PHE A 18 14.12 15.49 3.49
CA PHE A 18 13.01 15.29 2.57
C PHE A 18 12.97 13.84 2.04
N ILE A 19 14.12 13.27 1.67
CA ILE A 19 14.22 11.88 1.23
C ILE A 19 13.79 10.92 2.33
N ILE A 20 14.24 11.15 3.57
CA ILE A 20 13.86 10.31 4.72
C ILE A 20 12.34 10.35 4.91
N VAL A 21 11.72 11.51 4.88
CA VAL A 21 10.27 11.66 5.02
C VAL A 21 9.54 10.96 3.88
N LEU A 22 9.98 11.18 2.63
CA LEU A 22 9.39 10.56 1.44
C LEU A 22 9.38 9.03 1.53
N TYR A 23 10.54 8.43 1.85
CA TYR A 23 10.65 6.98 1.96
C TYR A 23 9.90 6.42 3.18
N SER A 24 9.77 7.19 4.26
CA SER A 24 8.95 6.81 5.41
C SER A 24 7.46 6.69 5.02
N PHE A 25 6.94 7.64 4.26
CA PHE A 25 5.58 7.56 3.72
C PHE A 25 5.41 6.39 2.78
N TYR A 26 6.40 6.14 1.91
CA TYR A 26 6.39 5.01 1.00
C TYR A 26 6.30 3.68 1.77
N PHE A 27 7.14 3.47 2.76
CA PHE A 27 7.13 2.24 3.56
C PHE A 27 5.82 2.08 4.33
N ALA A 28 5.27 3.15 4.87
CA ALA A 28 3.98 3.12 5.54
C ALA A 28 2.86 2.71 4.56
N ALA A 29 2.87 3.22 3.33
CA ALA A 29 1.93 2.82 2.29
C ALA A 29 2.09 1.35 1.91
N VAL A 30 3.32 0.85 1.77
CA VAL A 30 3.59 -0.58 1.52
C VAL A 30 3.03 -1.45 2.63
N MET A 31 3.23 -1.07 3.88
CA MET A 31 2.69 -1.79 5.04
C MET A 31 1.17 -1.78 5.04
N GLY A 32 0.55 -0.64 4.73
CA GLY A 32 -0.90 -0.51 4.63
C GLY A 32 -1.51 -1.42 3.56
N VAL A 33 -0.91 -1.45 2.38
CA VAL A 33 -1.34 -2.33 1.27
C VAL A 33 -1.21 -3.80 1.65
N ARG A 34 -0.09 -4.19 2.25
CA ARG A 34 0.11 -5.57 2.72
C ARG A 34 -0.87 -5.97 3.81
N GLN A 35 -1.11 -5.09 4.76
CA GLN A 35 -2.07 -5.34 5.84
C GLN A 35 -3.49 -5.47 5.30
N ALA A 36 -3.90 -4.61 4.37
CA ALA A 36 -5.21 -4.68 3.74
C ALA A 36 -5.41 -6.02 3.01
N ALA A 37 -4.42 -6.47 2.24
CA ALA A 37 -4.49 -7.76 1.55
C ALA A 37 -4.58 -8.94 2.53
N ALA A 38 -3.77 -8.93 3.60
CA ALA A 38 -3.75 -9.99 4.60
C ALA A 38 -5.05 -10.06 5.40
N GLU A 39 -5.55 -8.92 5.86
CA GLU A 39 -6.81 -8.86 6.62
C GLU A 39 -8.02 -9.19 5.75
N GLY A 40 -8.03 -8.74 4.50
CA GLY A 40 -9.04 -9.12 3.53
C GLY A 40 -9.07 -10.64 3.29
N ALA A 41 -7.92 -11.24 3.11
CA ALA A 41 -7.81 -12.69 2.91
C ALA A 41 -8.28 -13.48 4.14
N ARG A 42 -7.95 -13.03 5.35
CA ARG A 42 -8.45 -13.65 6.58
C ARG A 42 -9.96 -13.57 6.69
N ALA A 43 -10.54 -12.43 6.37
CA ALA A 43 -11.99 -12.24 6.41
C ALA A 43 -12.71 -13.16 5.41
N ALA A 44 -12.10 -13.40 4.24
CA ALA A 44 -12.64 -14.27 3.22
C ALA A 44 -12.82 -15.73 3.67
N VAL A 45 -12.00 -16.21 4.59
CA VAL A 45 -12.08 -17.59 5.12
C VAL A 45 -13.43 -17.88 5.78
N ALA A 46 -14.08 -16.87 6.36
CA ALA A 46 -15.38 -17.01 6.99
C ALA A 46 -16.55 -17.17 6.01
N GLY A 47 -16.33 -16.88 4.73
CA GLY A 47 -17.38 -16.96 3.70
C GLY A 47 -17.67 -18.40 3.26
N ILE A 48 -18.95 -18.70 3.04
CA ILE A 48 -19.43 -20.01 2.60
C ILE A 48 -19.41 -20.10 1.07
N SER A 49 -19.72 -19.00 0.38
CA SER A 49 -19.75 -18.92 -1.09
C SER A 49 -18.65 -17.99 -1.60
N ILE A 50 -18.31 -18.11 -2.89
CA ILE A 50 -17.31 -17.25 -3.54
C ILE A 50 -17.72 -15.78 -3.44
N SER A 51 -18.98 -15.47 -3.74
CA SER A 51 -19.50 -14.09 -3.66
C SER A 51 -19.43 -13.51 -2.27
N GLN A 52 -19.74 -14.30 -1.25
CA GLN A 52 -19.63 -13.89 0.14
C GLN A 52 -18.18 -13.64 0.56
N ARG A 53 -17.26 -14.47 0.09
CA ARG A 53 -15.81 -14.28 0.33
C ARG A 53 -15.28 -13.02 -0.29
N GLU A 54 -15.68 -12.74 -1.53
CA GLU A 54 -15.30 -11.49 -2.22
C GLU A 54 -15.79 -10.28 -1.45
N GLU A 55 -17.04 -10.31 -1.00
CA GLU A 55 -17.63 -9.22 -0.23
C GLU A 55 -16.91 -9.02 1.12
N LEU A 56 -16.69 -10.09 1.88
CA LEU A 56 -15.99 -10.03 3.16
C LEU A 56 -14.56 -9.52 2.99
N ALA A 57 -13.85 -10.02 1.96
CA ALA A 57 -12.48 -9.60 1.66
C ALA A 57 -12.41 -8.11 1.32
N LYS A 58 -13.27 -7.65 0.43
CA LYS A 58 -13.31 -6.24 0.02
C LYS A 58 -13.67 -5.33 1.19
N ASN A 59 -14.70 -5.65 1.94
CA ASN A 59 -15.14 -4.85 3.08
C ASN A 59 -14.03 -4.74 4.14
N ARG A 60 -13.34 -5.83 4.44
CA ARG A 60 -12.25 -5.81 5.42
C ARG A 60 -11.03 -5.07 4.91
N ALA A 61 -10.63 -5.30 3.66
CA ALA A 61 -9.51 -4.59 3.06
C ALA A 61 -9.78 -3.08 2.97
N ASP A 62 -10.98 -2.67 2.57
CA ASP A 62 -11.38 -1.26 2.54
C ASP A 62 -11.37 -0.62 3.94
N ALA A 63 -11.77 -1.35 4.97
CA ALA A 63 -11.70 -0.87 6.34
C ALA A 63 -10.25 -0.59 6.77
N VAL A 64 -9.31 -1.45 6.40
CA VAL A 64 -7.87 -1.25 6.66
C VAL A 64 -7.34 -0.06 5.87
N ILE A 65 -7.68 0.05 4.59
CA ILE A 65 -7.28 1.18 3.73
C ILE A 65 -7.77 2.50 4.31
N ASN A 66 -9.03 2.56 4.75
CA ASN A 66 -9.60 3.75 5.36
C ASN A 66 -8.93 4.11 6.70
N ALA A 67 -8.46 3.12 7.45
CA ALA A 67 -7.71 3.35 8.69
C ALA A 67 -6.35 4.01 8.45
N TYR A 68 -5.73 3.77 7.30
CA TYR A 68 -4.51 4.49 6.88
C TYR A 68 -4.80 5.91 6.38
N GLY A 69 -6.06 6.22 6.04
CA GLY A 69 -6.50 7.57 5.67
C GLY A 69 -5.78 8.15 4.46
N PRO A 70 -5.29 9.40 4.55
CA PRO A 70 -4.69 10.11 3.41
C PRO A 70 -3.47 9.43 2.80
N LEU A 71 -2.83 8.51 3.55
CA LEU A 71 -1.64 7.81 3.11
C LEU A 71 -1.90 6.92 1.89
N LEU A 72 -3.10 6.36 1.77
CA LEU A 72 -3.54 5.49 0.68
C LEU A 72 -4.67 6.10 -0.16
N ALA A 73 -4.77 7.43 -0.20
CA ALA A 73 -5.88 8.13 -0.84
C ALA A 73 -5.48 8.96 -2.08
N ALA A 74 -4.22 8.89 -2.53
CA ALA A 74 -3.80 9.64 -3.71
C ALA A 74 -4.46 9.09 -4.99
N GLY A 75 -4.87 9.97 -5.88
CA GLY A 75 -5.54 9.61 -7.12
C GLY A 75 -6.85 8.86 -6.87
N GLU A 76 -7.00 7.70 -7.50
CA GLU A 76 -8.15 6.82 -7.31
C GLU A 76 -8.11 6.02 -5.98
N GLY A 77 -7.02 6.15 -5.22
CA GLY A 77 -6.80 5.40 -3.99
C GLY A 77 -6.36 3.96 -4.21
N ALA A 78 -6.34 3.19 -3.13
CA ALA A 78 -6.01 1.77 -3.21
C ALA A 78 -7.18 0.96 -3.75
N LYS A 79 -6.89 0.02 -4.67
CA LYS A 79 -7.88 -0.87 -5.30
C LYS A 79 -7.75 -2.28 -4.74
N VAL A 80 -8.88 -2.89 -4.44
CA VAL A 80 -8.95 -4.26 -3.92
C VAL A 80 -9.55 -5.17 -4.97
N GLU A 81 -8.82 -6.23 -5.32
CA GLU A 81 -9.29 -7.31 -6.17
C GLU A 81 -9.33 -8.60 -5.35
N ALA A 82 -10.49 -9.21 -5.28
CA ALA A 82 -10.70 -10.46 -4.57
C ALA A 82 -11.24 -11.50 -5.56
N THR A 83 -10.48 -12.56 -5.78
CA THR A 83 -10.81 -13.59 -6.78
C THR A 83 -10.46 -14.99 -6.29
N THR A 84 -11.02 -16.00 -6.96
CA THR A 84 -10.56 -17.36 -6.79
C THR A 84 -9.09 -17.46 -7.21
N GLY A 85 -8.30 -18.20 -6.46
CA GLY A 85 -6.89 -18.42 -6.80
C GLY A 85 -6.69 -19.42 -7.96
N ASP A 86 -5.48 -19.96 -8.03
CA ASP A 86 -5.10 -20.89 -9.10
C ASP A 86 -5.83 -22.23 -9.04
N SER A 87 -6.45 -22.55 -7.90
CA SER A 87 -7.32 -23.69 -7.71
C SER A 87 -8.62 -23.29 -7.03
N VAL A 88 -9.65 -24.14 -7.13
CA VAL A 88 -10.95 -23.92 -6.49
C VAL A 88 -10.83 -23.80 -4.96
N GLU A 89 -9.78 -24.37 -4.40
CA GLU A 89 -9.51 -24.36 -2.95
C GLU A 89 -8.79 -23.13 -2.47
N THR A 90 -8.30 -22.27 -3.37
CA THR A 90 -7.55 -21.07 -3.02
C THR A 90 -8.32 -19.80 -3.34
N PHE A 91 -8.10 -18.78 -2.52
CA PHE A 91 -8.71 -17.46 -2.70
C PHE A 91 -7.63 -16.39 -2.60
N LYS A 92 -7.58 -15.48 -3.55
CA LYS A 92 -6.58 -14.40 -3.63
C LYS A 92 -7.21 -13.06 -3.35
N VAL A 93 -6.54 -12.27 -2.52
CA VAL A 93 -6.83 -10.85 -2.35
C VAL A 93 -5.60 -10.05 -2.76
N LYS A 94 -5.77 -9.21 -3.76
CA LYS A 94 -4.74 -8.31 -4.26
C LYS A 94 -5.14 -6.87 -3.98
N VAL A 95 -4.26 -6.12 -3.35
CA VAL A 95 -4.43 -4.69 -3.13
C VAL A 95 -3.34 -3.95 -3.91
N THR A 96 -3.73 -3.01 -4.73
CA THR A 96 -2.83 -2.19 -5.55
C THR A 96 -3.06 -0.72 -5.24
N TYR A 97 -1.97 0.02 -5.03
CA TYR A 97 -1.99 1.45 -4.80
C TYR A 97 -0.97 2.14 -5.70
N ASN A 98 -1.44 3.10 -6.49
CA ASN A 98 -0.57 3.88 -7.36
C ASN A 98 -0.10 5.15 -6.66
N ILE A 99 1.02 5.05 -5.96
CA ILE A 99 1.60 6.17 -5.21
C ILE A 99 2.14 7.28 -6.14
N SER A 100 2.37 6.99 -7.42
CA SER A 100 2.84 8.00 -8.38
C SER A 100 1.84 9.14 -8.61
N GLU A 101 0.56 8.93 -8.27
CA GLU A 101 -0.47 9.96 -8.28
C GLU A 101 -0.38 10.91 -7.07
N SER A 102 0.46 10.60 -6.10
CA SER A 102 0.72 11.48 -4.95
C SER A 102 1.53 12.71 -5.37
N ALA A 103 1.23 13.86 -4.76
CA ALA A 103 1.98 15.10 -4.97
C ALA A 103 3.48 14.97 -4.65
N LEU A 104 3.87 13.97 -3.84
CA LEU A 104 5.28 13.69 -3.52
C LEU A 104 6.09 13.25 -4.74
N TYR A 105 5.45 12.70 -5.76
CA TYR A 105 6.10 12.24 -7.01
C TYR A 105 6.31 13.34 -8.04
N ASP A 106 5.80 14.54 -7.81
CA ASP A 106 6.00 15.67 -8.70
C ASP A 106 7.43 16.24 -8.66
N TYR A 107 8.23 15.79 -7.69
CA TYR A 107 9.62 16.22 -7.52
C TYR A 107 10.59 15.31 -8.28
N SER A 108 10.76 15.56 -9.57
CA SER A 108 11.56 14.71 -10.46
C SER A 108 13.08 14.71 -10.21
N PHE A 109 13.58 15.61 -9.37
CA PHE A 109 15.00 15.70 -9.06
C PHE A 109 15.46 14.75 -7.95
N LEU A 110 14.52 14.04 -7.30
CA LEU A 110 14.82 13.07 -6.24
C LEU A 110 14.67 11.64 -6.74
N PRO A 111 15.46 10.68 -6.21
CA PRO A 111 15.24 9.27 -6.50
C PRO A 111 13.91 8.82 -5.89
N MET A 112 12.97 8.46 -6.76
CA MET A 112 11.63 8.04 -6.34
C MET A 112 11.55 6.53 -6.18
N PRO A 113 10.85 6.04 -5.12
CA PRO A 113 10.61 4.61 -4.96
C PRO A 113 9.68 4.07 -6.05
N PRO A 114 9.73 2.75 -6.34
CA PRO A 114 8.94 2.16 -7.41
C PRO A 114 7.42 2.25 -7.14
N SER A 115 6.68 2.46 -8.22
CA SER A 115 5.21 2.47 -8.24
C SER A 115 4.73 1.61 -9.40
N PRO A 116 3.55 0.94 -9.33
CA PRO A 116 2.62 0.91 -8.19
C PRO A 116 3.07 -0.03 -7.05
N ILE A 117 2.48 0.18 -5.87
CA ILE A 117 2.63 -0.72 -4.73
C ILE A 117 1.55 -1.78 -4.81
N SER A 118 1.93 -3.05 -4.72
CA SER A 118 0.99 -4.16 -4.83
C SER A 118 1.32 -5.24 -3.81
N ALA A 119 0.29 -5.81 -3.20
CA ALA A 119 0.41 -6.96 -2.33
C ALA A 119 -0.69 -7.97 -2.64
N THR A 120 -0.33 -9.24 -2.70
CA THR A 120 -1.26 -10.35 -2.93
C THR A 120 -1.14 -11.33 -1.78
N THR A 121 -2.27 -11.68 -1.18
CA THR A 121 -2.35 -12.72 -0.16
C THR A 121 -3.27 -13.82 -0.66
N THR A 122 -2.79 -15.06 -0.59
CA THR A 122 -3.55 -16.24 -0.97
C THR A 122 -3.87 -17.04 0.27
N VAL A 123 -5.14 -17.42 0.43
CA VAL A 123 -5.59 -18.32 1.50
C VAL A 123 -6.16 -19.59 0.91
N THR A 124 -5.94 -20.70 1.61
CA THR A 124 -6.45 -22.01 1.21
C THR A 124 -7.72 -22.30 1.99
N ASN A 125 -8.72 -22.80 1.30
CA ASN A 125 -9.99 -23.19 1.88
C ASN A 125 -9.89 -24.55 2.56
N GLY A 126 -10.11 -24.57 3.86
CA GLY A 126 -10.57 -25.76 4.56
C GLY A 126 -9.64 -26.97 4.58
N SER A 127 -8.36 -26.80 4.32
CA SER A 127 -7.41 -27.87 4.60
C SER A 127 -6.95 -27.75 6.05
N TYR A 128 -7.55 -28.47 6.88
CA TYR A 128 -7.06 -28.69 8.23
C TYR A 128 -6.25 -29.97 8.24
#